data_425909f88eb0481ba720262ed4f9f945
#
_entry.id   425909f88eb0481ba720262ed4f9f945
#
_cell.length_a   1.000
_cell.length_b   1.000
_cell.length_c   1.000
_cell.angle_alpha   90.00
_cell.angle_beta   90.00
_cell.angle_gamma   90.00
#
_symmetry.space_group_name_H-M   'P 1'
#
loop_
_entity.id
_entity.type
_entity.pdbx_description
1 polymer ?
#
loop_
_entity_poly.entity_id
_entity_poly.type
_entity_poly.pdbx_seq_one_letter_code
_entity_poly.pdbx_strand_id
1 'polypeptide(L)'
;TYQTYRKELIVQPMLAMDDLLKNCSVRTGIRYRETVTEMSGKFEIGNYKKDKHHDADVKFAGRVLETFFGNCIEGIDPNAIYQTILGSDITKGEGLKNVPIVVQVCAYILKKLGERLYMNAFTAKHDGTNFDETAAFFNGFKTIIDNDIAGTNENKEVYIAEALGNLFYLTESITKDNAEDALKDFYWGPKISPKLRSQPNLKMFISDMTYHYYTEAYQTRHGALPYNQSYDKRTLEGASNVELVPLSCVPADFMVVTPKTNILLLYNQKTADENYIVEKSLSNHYDMDFIANMFFGTQFES
;
A
#
# COMPACT_ATOMS: atom_id res chain seq x y z
N THR A 1 -9.20 -28.63 -14.07
CA THR A 1 -7.84 -28.28 -13.54
C THR A 1 -7.85 -26.85 -12.99
N TYR A 2 -8.33 -25.88 -13.76
CA TYR A 2 -8.42 -24.48 -13.32
C TYR A 2 -9.23 -24.32 -12.01
N GLN A 3 -10.41 -24.93 -11.91
CA GLN A 3 -11.25 -24.88 -10.72
C GLN A 3 -10.58 -25.46 -9.46
N THR A 4 -9.71 -26.45 -9.62
CA THR A 4 -9.02 -27.11 -8.49
C THR A 4 -7.98 -26.19 -7.83
N TYR A 5 -7.25 -25.40 -8.62
CA TYR A 5 -6.16 -24.52 -8.14
C TYR A 5 -6.55 -23.07 -7.93
N ARG A 6 -7.83 -22.76 -8.08
CA ARG A 6 -8.35 -21.40 -8.03
C ARG A 6 -8.04 -20.65 -6.74
N LYS A 7 -8.16 -21.32 -5.59
CA LYS A 7 -7.88 -20.71 -4.27
C LYS A 7 -6.41 -20.30 -4.14
N GLU A 8 -5.50 -21.09 -4.69
CA GLU A 8 -4.07 -20.79 -4.67
C GLU A 8 -3.73 -19.61 -5.57
N LEU A 9 -4.38 -19.50 -6.73
CA LEU A 9 -4.18 -18.37 -7.66
C LEU A 9 -4.64 -17.03 -7.09
N ILE A 10 -5.74 -16.99 -6.34
CA ILE A 10 -6.30 -15.75 -5.79
C ILE A 10 -5.33 -15.06 -4.81
N VAL A 11 -4.53 -15.82 -4.10
CA VAL A 11 -3.61 -15.32 -3.07
C VAL A 11 -2.31 -14.79 -3.69
N GLN A 12 -1.96 -15.17 -4.91
CA GLN A 12 -0.67 -14.83 -5.53
C GLN A 12 -0.37 -13.32 -5.62
N PRO A 13 -1.28 -12.43 -6.04
CA PRO A 13 -0.99 -10.99 -6.05
C PRO A 13 -0.73 -10.45 -4.65
N MET A 14 -1.43 -10.96 -3.64
CA MET A 14 -1.27 -10.52 -2.26
C MET A 14 0.07 -10.99 -1.67
N LEU A 15 0.52 -12.21 -2.00
CA LEU A 15 1.83 -12.70 -1.57
C LEU A 15 2.99 -11.84 -2.11
N ALA A 16 2.84 -11.28 -3.30
CA ALA A 16 3.83 -10.36 -3.86
C ALA A 16 3.89 -9.01 -3.13
N MET A 17 2.85 -8.66 -2.37
CA MET A 17 2.77 -7.44 -1.54
C MET A 17 2.93 -7.72 -0.04
N ASP A 18 3.47 -8.88 0.35
CA ASP A 18 3.53 -9.33 1.76
C ASP A 18 4.20 -8.30 2.69
N ASP A 19 5.27 -7.65 2.24
CA ASP A 19 5.95 -6.63 3.04
C ASP A 19 5.07 -5.41 3.32
N LEU A 20 4.24 -5.01 2.36
CA LEU A 20 3.28 -3.93 2.55
C LEU A 20 2.12 -4.39 3.45
N LEU A 21 1.59 -5.60 3.22
CA LEU A 21 0.49 -6.18 4.00
C LEU A 21 0.81 -6.34 5.48
N LYS A 22 2.06 -6.70 5.82
CA LYS A 22 2.51 -6.79 7.21
C LYS A 22 2.41 -5.45 7.95
N ASN A 23 2.60 -4.36 7.24
CA ASN A 23 2.71 -3.01 7.79
C ASN A 23 1.47 -2.14 7.62
N CYS A 24 0.51 -2.56 6.79
CA CYS A 24 -0.76 -1.88 6.55
C CYS A 24 -1.92 -2.67 7.12
N SER A 25 -3.06 -2.02 7.31
CA SER A 25 -4.32 -2.69 7.60
C SER A 25 -5.07 -2.97 6.31
N VAL A 26 -5.76 -4.10 6.27
CA VAL A 26 -6.53 -4.52 5.11
C VAL A 26 -8.01 -4.36 5.39
N ARG A 27 -8.73 -3.71 4.48
CA ARG A 27 -10.18 -3.62 4.51
C ARG A 27 -10.76 -4.23 3.23
N THR A 28 -11.60 -5.22 3.40
CA THR A 28 -12.19 -5.98 2.30
C THR A 28 -13.67 -5.67 2.14
N GLY A 29 -14.21 -5.91 0.94
CA GLY A 29 -15.64 -5.83 0.69
C GLY A 29 -16.12 -4.47 0.22
N ILE A 30 -15.23 -3.50 0.03
CA ILE A 30 -15.58 -2.20 -0.55
C ILE A 30 -15.66 -2.35 -2.07
N ARG A 31 -16.80 -1.93 -2.63
CA ARG A 31 -17.00 -1.82 -4.08
C ARG A 31 -17.24 -0.35 -4.40
N TYR A 32 -16.34 0.24 -5.17
CA TYR A 32 -16.28 1.65 -5.54
C TYR A 32 -16.05 2.58 -4.34
N ARG A 33 -17.04 2.91 -3.54
CA ARG A 33 -16.94 3.94 -2.50
C ARG A 33 -17.65 3.57 -1.21
N GLU A 34 -17.02 3.88 -0.10
CA GLU A 34 -17.58 3.80 1.25
C GLU A 34 -17.13 5.03 2.03
N THR A 35 -18.05 5.69 2.73
CA THR A 35 -17.70 6.86 3.56
C THR A 35 -17.50 6.41 5.00
N VAL A 36 -16.31 6.70 5.54
CA VAL A 36 -16.02 6.56 6.96
C VAL A 36 -16.20 7.94 7.60
N THR A 37 -17.03 8.00 8.64
CA THR A 37 -17.30 9.26 9.32
C THR A 37 -16.44 9.37 10.56
N GLU A 38 -15.66 10.44 10.66
CA GLU A 38 -14.94 10.84 11.85
C GLU A 38 -15.69 11.97 12.54
N MET A 39 -15.78 11.89 13.85
CA MET A 39 -16.39 12.93 14.68
C MET A 39 -15.27 13.72 15.37
N SER A 40 -15.21 15.01 15.12
CA SER A 40 -14.27 15.92 15.77
C SER A 40 -15.00 17.02 16.54
N GLY A 41 -14.39 17.53 17.60
CA GLY A 41 -14.96 18.63 18.39
C GLY A 41 -14.01 19.08 19.50
N LYS A 42 -14.14 20.33 19.91
CA LYS A 42 -13.42 20.87 21.06
C LYS A 42 -14.38 20.89 22.25
N PHE A 43 -14.09 20.08 23.25
CA PHE A 43 -14.83 20.04 24.48
C PHE A 43 -13.91 20.49 25.62
N GLU A 44 -14.23 21.61 26.26
CA GLU A 44 -13.44 22.14 27.35
C GLU A 44 -14.24 22.16 28.65
N ILE A 45 -13.64 21.68 29.73
CA ILE A 45 -14.19 21.82 31.10
C ILE A 45 -13.52 23.04 31.71
N GLY A 46 -14.31 24.04 32.06
CA GLY A 46 -13.86 25.24 32.77
C GLY A 46 -14.47 25.34 34.16
N ASN A 47 -14.05 26.34 34.90
CA ASN A 47 -14.62 26.65 36.21
C ASN A 47 -16.13 26.87 36.12
N TYR A 48 -16.85 26.45 37.20
CA TYR A 48 -18.30 26.60 37.26
C TYR A 48 -18.74 28.06 37.14
N LYS A 49 -19.62 28.30 36.15
CA LYS A 49 -20.33 29.56 35.98
C LYS A 49 -21.78 29.26 35.63
N LYS A 50 -22.73 29.84 36.38
CA LYS A 50 -24.17 29.54 36.29
C LYS A 50 -24.76 29.73 34.88
N ASP A 51 -24.25 30.70 34.13
CA ASP A 51 -24.80 31.10 32.83
C ASP A 51 -23.82 30.77 31.68
N LYS A 52 -22.89 29.81 31.90
CA LYS A 52 -21.94 29.41 30.87
C LYS A 52 -22.54 28.33 29.96
N HIS A 53 -22.95 28.71 28.76
CA HIS A 53 -23.26 27.79 27.69
C HIS A 53 -22.03 27.70 26.76
N HIS A 54 -21.61 26.49 26.49
CA HIS A 54 -20.69 26.21 25.37
C HIS A 54 -21.50 25.51 24.29
N ASP A 55 -21.53 26.09 23.11
CA ASP A 55 -22.05 25.40 21.97
C ASP A 55 -21.07 24.28 21.62
N ALA A 56 -21.55 23.05 21.58
CA ALA A 56 -20.75 21.91 21.20
C ALA A 56 -20.47 22.00 19.69
N ASP A 57 -19.24 22.41 19.34
CA ASP A 57 -18.79 22.42 17.94
C ASP A 57 -18.44 20.98 17.51
N VAL A 58 -19.48 20.15 17.39
CA VAL A 58 -19.32 18.77 16.88
C VAL A 58 -19.36 18.82 15.38
N LYS A 59 -18.24 18.48 14.76
CA LYS A 59 -18.11 18.35 13.31
C LYS A 59 -18.02 16.89 12.94
N PHE A 60 -18.79 16.51 11.94
CA PHE A 60 -18.68 15.21 11.28
C PHE A 60 -17.93 15.42 9.98
N ALA A 61 -16.76 14.86 9.90
CA ALA A 61 -15.98 14.79 8.67
C ALA A 61 -16.11 13.37 8.09
N GLY A 62 -16.47 13.27 6.83
CA GLY A 62 -16.53 12.00 6.12
C GLY A 62 -15.27 11.84 5.27
N ARG A 63 -14.54 10.73 5.43
CA ARG A 63 -13.48 10.35 4.50
C ARG A 63 -13.99 9.25 3.58
N VAL A 64 -13.79 9.43 2.28
CA VAL A 64 -14.25 8.47 1.28
C VAL A 64 -13.15 7.45 1.04
N LEU A 65 -13.45 6.19 1.29
CA LEU A 65 -12.63 5.06 0.89
C LEU A 65 -13.02 4.66 -0.52
N GLU A 66 -12.12 4.80 -1.47
CA GLU A 66 -12.37 4.56 -2.87
C GLU A 66 -11.57 3.37 -3.39
N THR A 67 -12.24 2.50 -4.14
CA THR A 67 -11.61 1.39 -4.87
C THR A 67 -11.92 1.52 -6.36
N PHE A 68 -10.93 1.21 -7.17
CA PHE A 68 -11.04 1.24 -8.62
C PHE A 68 -11.16 -0.17 -9.16
N PHE A 69 -12.02 -0.35 -10.15
CA PHE A 69 -12.17 -1.62 -10.84
C PHE A 69 -11.21 -1.67 -12.01
N GLY A 70 -10.33 -2.66 -12.03
CA GLY A 70 -9.37 -2.89 -13.10
C GLY A 70 -9.47 -4.30 -13.66
N ASN A 71 -9.05 -4.43 -14.90
CA ASN A 71 -8.92 -5.70 -15.60
C ASN A 71 -7.54 -5.83 -16.23
N CYS A 72 -7.08 -7.07 -16.31
CA CYS A 72 -5.89 -7.46 -17.05
C CYS A 72 -6.29 -8.63 -17.96
N ILE A 73 -6.07 -8.48 -19.26
CA ILE A 73 -6.36 -9.52 -20.26
C ILE A 73 -5.06 -9.83 -20.95
N GLU A 74 -4.56 -11.08 -20.77
CA GLU A 74 -3.31 -11.53 -21.35
C GLU A 74 -3.55 -12.78 -22.22
N GLY A 75 -3.13 -12.69 -23.47
CA GLY A 75 -3.14 -13.83 -24.39
C GLY A 75 -1.97 -14.78 -24.09
N ILE A 76 -2.27 -16.04 -23.92
CA ILE A 76 -1.28 -17.11 -23.68
C ILE A 76 -1.28 -18.04 -24.90
N ASP A 77 -0.12 -18.14 -25.57
CA ASP A 77 0.10 -19.17 -26.60
C ASP A 77 0.61 -20.46 -25.93
N PRO A 78 -0.21 -21.51 -25.83
CA PRO A 78 0.23 -22.79 -25.27
C PRO A 78 1.37 -23.45 -26.07
N ASN A 79 1.46 -23.21 -27.39
CA ASN A 79 2.50 -23.81 -28.22
C ASN A 79 3.89 -23.22 -27.90
N ALA A 80 3.96 -21.91 -27.60
CA ALA A 80 5.21 -21.29 -27.15
C ALA A 80 5.71 -21.91 -25.83
N ILE A 81 4.81 -22.28 -24.95
CA ILE A 81 5.15 -22.95 -23.67
C ILE A 81 5.64 -24.37 -23.90
N TYR A 82 5.01 -25.12 -24.82
CA TYR A 82 5.43 -26.47 -25.17
C TYR A 82 6.83 -26.54 -25.81
N GLN A 83 7.31 -25.46 -26.39
CA GLN A 83 8.65 -25.37 -26.97
C GLN A 83 9.74 -25.01 -25.94
N THR A 84 9.37 -24.73 -24.69
CA THR A 84 10.31 -24.45 -23.62
C THR A 84 10.76 -25.71 -22.89
N ILE A 85 11.68 -25.55 -21.93
CA ILE A 85 12.15 -26.63 -21.02
C ILE A 85 10.98 -27.32 -20.29
N LEU A 86 9.94 -26.56 -19.95
CA LEU A 86 8.71 -27.12 -19.34
C LEU A 86 7.99 -28.08 -20.28
N GLY A 87 8.06 -27.86 -21.58
CA GLY A 87 7.51 -28.76 -22.61
C GLY A 87 8.29 -30.07 -22.75
N SER A 88 9.58 -30.11 -22.43
CA SER A 88 10.39 -31.31 -22.52
C SER A 88 10.00 -32.42 -21.52
N ASP A 89 9.44 -32.02 -20.37
CA ASP A 89 8.93 -32.97 -19.38
C ASP A 89 7.58 -33.58 -19.79
N ILE A 90 6.85 -32.92 -20.67
CA ILE A 90 5.55 -33.36 -21.21
C ILE A 90 5.76 -34.49 -22.23
N THR A 91 6.85 -34.45 -22.99
CA THR A 91 7.15 -35.48 -24.03
C THR A 91 7.44 -36.85 -23.46
N LYS A 92 7.72 -36.99 -22.17
CA LYS A 92 7.90 -38.28 -21.47
C LYS A 92 6.59 -38.98 -21.06
N GLY A 93 5.44 -38.47 -21.48
CA GLY A 93 4.14 -39.15 -21.31
C GLY A 93 3.47 -39.03 -19.93
N GLU A 94 4.18 -38.56 -18.91
CA GLU A 94 3.64 -38.40 -17.56
C GLU A 94 3.28 -36.94 -17.20
N GLY A 95 3.84 -35.97 -17.94
CA GLY A 95 3.76 -34.53 -17.61
C GLY A 95 2.36 -33.91 -17.73
N LEU A 96 1.54 -34.36 -18.66
CA LEU A 96 0.20 -33.79 -18.90
C LEU A 96 -0.80 -34.06 -17.76
N LYS A 97 -0.55 -35.09 -16.92
CA LYS A 97 -1.43 -35.41 -15.80
C LYS A 97 -1.03 -34.74 -14.49
N ASN A 98 0.25 -34.40 -14.29
CA ASN A 98 0.79 -34.06 -12.99
C ASN A 98 1.21 -32.60 -12.81
N VAL A 99 1.41 -31.82 -13.89
CA VAL A 99 1.79 -30.40 -13.78
C VAL A 99 0.90 -29.55 -14.65
N PRO A 100 -0.06 -28.86 -14.10
CA PRO A 100 -0.89 -27.92 -14.87
C PRO A 100 -0.07 -26.68 -15.22
N ILE A 101 0.62 -26.74 -16.37
CA ILE A 101 1.44 -25.62 -16.88
C ILE A 101 0.65 -24.31 -16.93
N VAL A 102 -0.62 -24.39 -17.34
CA VAL A 102 -1.51 -23.22 -17.37
C VAL A 102 -1.63 -22.56 -15.99
N VAL A 103 -1.70 -23.36 -14.91
CA VAL A 103 -1.77 -22.84 -13.56
C VAL A 103 -0.48 -22.14 -13.15
N GLN A 104 0.68 -22.67 -13.55
CA GLN A 104 1.97 -22.03 -13.26
C GLN A 104 2.12 -20.70 -13.99
N VAL A 105 1.69 -20.65 -15.26
CA VAL A 105 1.70 -19.40 -16.05
C VAL A 105 0.75 -18.39 -15.44
N CYS A 106 -0.47 -18.78 -15.07
CA CYS A 106 -1.42 -17.90 -14.39
C CYS A 106 -0.88 -17.39 -13.04
N ALA A 107 -0.24 -18.26 -12.26
CA ALA A 107 0.39 -17.87 -11.00
C ALA A 107 1.52 -16.86 -11.21
N TYR A 108 2.32 -17.04 -12.26
CA TYR A 108 3.38 -16.10 -12.62
C TYR A 108 2.82 -14.72 -13.03
N ILE A 109 1.78 -14.69 -13.89
CA ILE A 109 1.11 -13.44 -14.30
C ILE A 109 0.56 -12.71 -13.07
N LEU A 110 -0.15 -13.42 -12.18
CA LEU A 110 -0.73 -12.84 -10.97
C LEU A 110 0.34 -12.32 -10.00
N LYS A 111 1.46 -13.04 -9.87
CA LYS A 111 2.60 -12.57 -9.08
C LYS A 111 3.17 -11.27 -9.66
N LYS A 112 3.35 -11.20 -10.98
CA LYS A 112 3.83 -9.98 -11.66
C LYS A 112 2.86 -8.82 -11.52
N LEU A 113 1.56 -9.07 -11.57
CA LEU A 113 0.54 -8.06 -11.28
C LEU A 113 0.67 -7.53 -9.85
N GLY A 114 0.85 -8.41 -8.86
CA GLY A 114 1.07 -8.01 -7.47
C GLY A 114 2.36 -7.20 -7.28
N GLU A 115 3.46 -7.59 -7.92
CA GLU A 115 4.72 -6.81 -7.92
C GLU A 115 4.50 -5.40 -8.50
N ARG A 116 3.71 -5.26 -9.57
CA ARG A 116 3.36 -3.97 -10.17
C ARG A 116 2.49 -3.12 -9.23
N LEU A 117 1.49 -3.71 -8.59
CA LEU A 117 0.67 -3.02 -7.58
C LEU A 117 1.53 -2.55 -6.41
N TYR A 118 2.44 -3.39 -5.91
CA TYR A 118 3.37 -3.03 -4.84
C TYR A 118 4.24 -1.83 -5.21
N MET A 119 4.90 -1.87 -6.38
CA MET A 119 5.79 -0.79 -6.80
C MET A 119 5.08 0.56 -6.97
N ASN A 120 3.79 0.54 -7.31
CA ASN A 120 2.99 1.74 -7.51
C ASN A 120 2.15 2.14 -6.28
N ALA A 121 2.23 1.41 -5.15
CA ALA A 121 1.38 1.63 -3.98
C ALA A 121 1.44 3.05 -3.41
N PHE A 122 2.57 3.74 -3.54
CA PHE A 122 2.73 5.13 -3.07
C PHE A 122 2.57 6.17 -4.18
N THR A 123 2.96 5.87 -5.40
CA THR A 123 3.12 6.87 -6.48
C THR A 123 2.04 6.82 -7.55
N ALA A 124 1.21 5.78 -7.57
CA ALA A 124 0.13 5.66 -8.54
C ALA A 124 -0.79 6.90 -8.51
N LYS A 125 -1.24 7.31 -9.70
CA LYS A 125 -2.21 8.40 -9.86
C LYS A 125 -3.29 7.96 -10.84
N HIS A 126 -4.52 7.85 -10.35
CA HIS A 126 -5.63 7.41 -11.17
C HIS A 126 -5.85 8.30 -12.39
N ASP A 127 -5.88 7.68 -13.56
CA ASP A 127 -6.26 8.30 -14.83
C ASP A 127 -7.22 7.37 -15.57
N GLY A 128 -8.48 7.73 -15.58
CA GLY A 128 -9.55 6.95 -16.24
C GLY A 128 -9.44 6.86 -17.76
N THR A 129 -8.45 7.51 -18.37
CA THR A 129 -8.20 7.45 -19.82
C THR A 129 -7.04 6.54 -20.20
N ASN A 130 -6.20 6.15 -19.23
CA ASN A 130 -5.09 5.23 -19.45
C ASN A 130 -5.48 3.83 -18.96
N PHE A 131 -5.60 2.88 -19.90
CA PHE A 131 -6.03 1.50 -19.63
C PHE A 131 -4.87 0.50 -19.58
N ASP A 132 -3.64 0.92 -19.87
CA ASP A 132 -2.51 0.02 -20.10
C ASP A 132 -1.52 -0.04 -18.92
N GLU A 133 -1.57 0.95 -18.01
CA GLU A 133 -0.57 1.08 -16.96
C GLU A 133 -1.15 0.92 -15.56
N THR A 134 -0.53 0.08 -14.74
CA THR A 134 -0.89 -0.08 -13.32
C THR A 134 -0.70 1.23 -12.53
N ALA A 135 0.24 2.10 -12.95
CA ALA A 135 0.46 3.40 -12.34
C ALA A 135 -0.74 4.37 -12.49
N ALA A 136 -1.59 4.15 -13.47
CA ALA A 136 -2.81 4.94 -13.72
C ALA A 136 -4.09 4.27 -13.15
N PHE A 137 -3.96 3.11 -12.52
CA PHE A 137 -5.11 2.32 -12.09
C PHE A 137 -5.79 2.87 -10.83
N PHE A 138 -5.02 3.29 -9.83
CA PHE A 138 -5.54 3.76 -8.53
C PHE A 138 -4.75 4.96 -8.03
N ASN A 139 -5.17 5.55 -6.91
CA ASN A 139 -4.41 6.60 -6.24
C ASN A 139 -3.52 5.98 -5.15
N GLY A 140 -2.20 6.20 -5.23
CA GLY A 140 -1.24 5.76 -4.22
C GLY A 140 -1.24 6.66 -2.97
N PHE A 141 -0.64 6.20 -1.88
CA PHE A 141 -0.63 6.91 -0.60
C PHE A 141 -0.06 8.33 -0.70
N LYS A 142 1.06 8.53 -1.39
CA LYS A 142 1.61 9.86 -1.61
C LYS A 142 0.67 10.74 -2.42
N THR A 143 0.08 10.20 -3.48
CA THR A 143 -0.86 10.93 -4.34
C THR A 143 -2.10 11.37 -3.57
N ILE A 144 -2.62 10.55 -2.66
CA ILE A 144 -3.75 10.91 -1.79
C ILE A 144 -3.38 12.08 -0.90
N ILE A 145 -2.21 12.05 -0.26
CA ILE A 145 -1.72 13.15 0.58
C ILE A 145 -1.58 14.43 -0.25
N ASP A 146 -0.96 14.36 -1.44
CA ASP A 146 -0.78 15.51 -2.32
C ASP A 146 -2.14 16.10 -2.75
N ASN A 147 -3.13 15.26 -3.04
CA ASN A 147 -4.49 15.69 -3.37
C ASN A 147 -5.22 16.32 -2.17
N ASP A 148 -5.04 15.78 -0.99
CA ASP A 148 -5.63 16.32 0.24
C ASP A 148 -5.04 17.71 0.56
N ILE A 149 -3.73 17.91 0.40
CA ILE A 149 -3.08 19.20 0.59
C ILE A 149 -3.53 20.21 -0.45
N ALA A 150 -3.63 19.80 -1.71
CA ALA A 150 -4.07 20.65 -2.80
C ALA A 150 -5.56 21.00 -2.75
N GLY A 151 -6.35 20.38 -1.87
CA GLY A 151 -7.80 20.52 -1.83
C GLY A 151 -8.50 19.97 -3.07
N THR A 152 -7.89 19.00 -3.73
CA THR A 152 -8.44 18.33 -4.93
C THR A 152 -9.20 17.05 -4.61
N ASN A 153 -9.32 16.70 -3.31
CA ASN A 153 -10.14 15.60 -2.85
C ASN A 153 -11.64 15.86 -3.15
N GLU A 154 -12.46 14.83 -3.02
CA GLU A 154 -13.89 14.93 -3.32
C GLU A 154 -14.63 16.02 -2.55
N ASN A 155 -14.24 16.24 -1.30
CA ASN A 155 -14.85 17.25 -0.44
C ASN A 155 -14.28 18.64 -0.71
N LYS A 156 -13.26 18.78 -1.56
CA LYS A 156 -12.52 20.04 -1.83
C LYS A 156 -12.01 20.70 -0.54
N GLU A 157 -11.67 19.90 0.44
CA GLU A 157 -11.11 20.34 1.70
C GLU A 157 -9.60 20.23 1.68
N VAL A 158 -8.93 21.18 2.29
CA VAL A 158 -7.48 21.15 2.49
C VAL A 158 -7.22 20.49 3.83
N TYR A 159 -6.64 19.31 3.81
CA TYR A 159 -6.19 18.63 5.02
C TYR A 159 -4.75 19.02 5.32
N ILE A 160 -4.52 19.51 6.54
CA ILE A 160 -3.18 19.77 7.04
C ILE A 160 -2.78 18.55 7.87
N ALA A 161 -1.62 17.97 7.59
CA ALA A 161 -1.13 16.77 8.28
C ALA A 161 -1.14 16.91 9.82
N GLU A 162 -0.87 18.09 10.33
CA GLU A 162 -0.91 18.41 11.75
C GLU A 162 -2.33 18.31 12.34
N ALA A 163 -3.36 18.58 11.56
CA ALA A 163 -4.76 18.54 11.98
C ALA A 163 -5.31 17.11 11.96
N LEU A 164 -4.76 16.20 11.14
CA LEU A 164 -5.23 14.82 11.02
C LEU A 164 -4.96 13.97 12.26
N GLY A 165 -4.01 14.35 13.12
CA GLY A 165 -3.75 13.71 14.41
C GLY A 165 -3.14 12.31 14.37
N ASN A 166 -3.37 11.55 13.33
CA ASN A 166 -2.89 10.18 13.15
C ASN A 166 -1.88 10.02 12.00
N LEU A 167 -1.65 11.07 11.25
CA LEU A 167 -0.77 11.08 10.08
C LEU A 167 0.17 12.28 10.13
N PHE A 168 1.46 12.02 9.89
CA PHE A 168 2.43 13.06 9.55
C PHE A 168 3.34 12.58 8.43
N TYR A 169 3.64 13.45 7.49
CA TYR A 169 4.46 13.12 6.32
C TYR A 169 5.45 14.25 6.03
N LEU A 170 6.50 13.90 5.30
CA LEU A 170 7.56 14.81 4.88
C LEU A 170 8.01 14.48 3.46
N THR A 171 8.27 15.53 2.69
CA THR A 171 8.90 15.46 1.38
C THR A 171 10.15 16.32 1.41
N GLU A 172 11.31 15.70 1.68
CA GLU A 172 12.61 16.37 1.71
C GLU A 172 13.66 15.52 1.02
N SER A 173 14.67 16.16 0.46
CA SER A 173 15.80 15.47 -0.12
C SER A 173 16.70 14.91 0.99
N ILE A 174 16.77 13.58 1.09
CA ILE A 174 17.57 12.88 2.08
C ILE A 174 18.83 12.36 1.43
N THR A 175 19.96 12.68 2.04
CA THR A 175 21.30 12.27 1.63
C THR A 175 21.98 11.50 2.74
N LYS A 176 23.11 10.83 2.44
CA LYS A 176 23.91 10.14 3.43
C LYS A 176 24.46 11.04 4.55
N ASP A 177 24.56 12.35 4.30
CA ASP A 177 25.13 13.29 5.28
C ASP A 177 24.09 13.82 6.26
N ASN A 178 22.81 13.89 5.84
CA ASN A 178 21.72 14.46 6.65
C ASN A 178 20.69 13.42 7.13
N ALA A 179 20.79 12.17 6.72
CA ALA A 179 19.74 11.17 6.96
C ALA A 179 19.45 10.95 8.46
N GLU A 180 20.47 10.90 9.32
CA GLU A 180 20.26 10.71 10.75
C GLU A 180 19.53 11.91 11.37
N ASP A 181 19.98 13.13 11.06
CA ASP A 181 19.39 14.35 11.58
C ASP A 181 17.98 14.54 11.00
N ALA A 182 17.79 14.28 9.70
CA ALA A 182 16.50 14.39 9.05
C ALA A 182 15.43 13.46 9.66
N LEU A 183 15.77 12.19 9.93
CA LEU A 183 14.81 11.28 10.57
C LEU A 183 14.49 11.68 12.02
N LYS A 184 15.51 12.12 12.79
CA LYS A 184 15.33 12.57 14.17
C LYS A 184 14.54 13.87 14.24
N ASP A 185 14.88 14.86 13.41
CA ASP A 185 14.20 16.15 13.35
C ASP A 185 12.77 15.99 12.84
N PHE A 186 12.52 15.07 11.92
CA PHE A 186 11.20 14.72 11.48
C PHE A 186 10.32 14.21 12.63
N TYR A 187 10.83 13.28 13.42
CA TYR A 187 10.04 12.70 14.51
C TYR A 187 9.94 13.60 15.75
N TRP A 188 11.07 14.22 16.14
CA TRP A 188 11.13 15.08 17.34
C TRP A 188 10.78 16.54 17.06
N GLY A 189 10.65 16.91 15.80
CA GLY A 189 10.36 18.28 15.39
C GLY A 189 9.02 18.80 15.92
N PRO A 190 8.85 20.14 15.91
CA PRO A 190 7.66 20.77 16.48
C PRO A 190 6.36 20.49 15.70
N LYS A 191 6.49 20.00 14.47
CA LYS A 191 5.35 19.74 13.58
C LYS A 191 4.53 18.51 13.96
N ILE A 192 5.17 17.47 14.53
CA ILE A 192 4.44 16.28 14.98
C ILE A 192 3.71 16.56 16.28
N SER A 193 2.39 16.31 16.29
CA SER A 193 1.59 16.52 17.49
C SER A 193 2.01 15.58 18.62
N PRO A 194 2.00 16.03 19.89
CA PRO A 194 2.23 15.16 21.03
C PRO A 194 1.28 13.96 21.10
N LYS A 195 0.05 14.11 20.59
CA LYS A 195 -0.95 13.05 20.49
C LYS A 195 -0.47 11.90 19.59
N LEU A 196 0.10 12.21 18.43
CA LEU A 196 0.66 11.18 17.54
C LEU A 196 1.89 10.52 18.19
N ARG A 197 2.80 11.30 18.76
CA ARG A 197 4.00 10.77 19.45
C ARG A 197 3.70 9.85 20.63
N SER A 198 2.58 10.07 21.31
CA SER A 198 2.17 9.23 22.45
C SER A 198 1.55 7.89 22.04
N GLN A 199 1.25 7.69 20.75
CA GLN A 199 0.68 6.43 20.29
C GLN A 199 1.74 5.32 20.30
N PRO A 200 1.37 4.11 20.73
CA PRO A 200 2.24 2.95 20.63
C PRO A 200 2.27 2.41 19.19
N ASN A 201 3.37 1.72 18.87
CA ASN A 201 3.50 0.98 17.60
C ASN A 201 3.32 1.84 16.33
N LEU A 202 3.89 3.02 16.33
CA LEU A 202 3.97 3.84 15.13
C LEU A 202 4.85 3.18 14.08
N LYS A 203 4.47 3.34 12.82
CA LYS A 203 5.25 2.91 11.65
C LYS A 203 5.75 4.14 10.93
N MET A 204 7.06 4.16 10.67
CA MET A 204 7.69 5.16 9.82
C MET A 204 8.05 4.51 8.48
N PHE A 205 7.28 4.80 7.46
CA PHE A 205 7.51 4.30 6.11
C PHE A 205 8.55 5.19 5.43
N ILE A 206 9.62 4.57 5.00
CA ILE A 206 10.76 5.21 4.33
C ILE A 206 11.20 4.37 3.15
N SER A 207 11.97 4.96 2.23
CA SER A 207 12.57 4.18 1.15
C SER A 207 13.73 3.33 1.66
N ASP A 208 14.03 2.24 0.95
CA ASP A 208 15.21 1.40 1.23
C ASP A 208 16.51 2.22 1.17
N MET A 209 16.60 3.18 0.24
CA MET A 209 17.74 4.06 0.12
C MET A 209 17.89 5.00 1.33
N THR A 210 16.78 5.55 1.82
CA THR A 210 16.77 6.40 3.03
C THR A 210 17.23 5.62 4.25
N TYR A 211 16.80 4.36 4.36
CA TYR A 211 17.25 3.48 5.44
C TYR A 211 18.76 3.15 5.34
N HIS A 212 19.24 2.91 4.12
CA HIS A 212 20.67 2.72 3.88
C HIS A 212 21.48 3.95 4.28
N TYR A 213 21.07 5.14 3.85
CA TYR A 213 21.74 6.40 4.23
C TYR A 213 21.71 6.63 5.75
N TYR A 214 20.61 6.32 6.41
CA TYR A 214 20.53 6.41 7.87
C TYR A 214 21.54 5.51 8.57
N THR A 215 21.68 4.27 8.15
CA THR A 215 22.62 3.32 8.73
C THR A 215 24.07 3.72 8.47
N GLU A 216 24.38 4.21 7.26
CA GLU A 216 25.72 4.70 6.89
C GLU A 216 26.08 5.98 7.66
N ALA A 217 25.18 6.96 7.74
CA ALA A 217 25.38 8.18 8.51
C ALA A 217 25.63 7.88 9.99
N TYR A 218 24.81 7.00 10.56
CA TYR A 218 24.96 6.59 11.96
C TYR A 218 26.28 5.89 12.21
N GLN A 219 26.68 4.94 11.36
CA GLN A 219 27.95 4.24 11.47
C GLN A 219 29.15 5.18 11.34
N THR A 220 29.08 6.13 10.42
CA THR A 220 30.15 7.13 10.21
C THR A 220 30.32 8.04 11.43
N ARG A 221 29.20 8.46 12.03
CA ARG A 221 29.20 9.40 13.17
C ARG A 221 29.52 8.73 14.49
N HIS A 222 29.04 7.52 14.72
CA HIS A 222 29.14 6.85 16.03
C HIS A 222 30.09 5.65 16.04
N GLY A 223 30.68 5.25 14.91
CA GLY A 223 31.59 4.10 14.80
C GLY A 223 30.93 2.74 15.02
N ALA A 224 29.58 2.69 15.11
CA ALA A 224 28.80 1.47 15.34
C ALA A 224 27.45 1.55 14.60
N LEU A 225 26.81 0.41 14.37
CA LEU A 225 25.46 0.38 13.86
C LEU A 225 24.43 0.85 14.91
N PRO A 226 23.26 1.36 14.49
CA PRO A 226 22.22 1.77 15.43
C PRO A 226 21.89 0.66 16.43
N TYR A 227 21.82 1.02 17.71
CA TYR A 227 21.77 0.07 18.83
C TYR A 227 20.48 -0.77 18.86
N ASN A 228 19.38 -0.22 18.34
CA ASN A 228 18.03 -0.85 18.38
C ASN A 228 17.70 -1.66 17.14
N GLN A 229 18.68 -2.09 16.38
CA GLN A 229 18.45 -2.92 15.20
C GLN A 229 18.58 -4.39 15.52
N SER A 230 17.46 -5.08 15.57
CA SER A 230 17.41 -6.53 15.42
C SER A 230 16.95 -6.88 14.00
N TYR A 231 17.19 -8.11 13.58
CA TYR A 231 16.74 -8.60 12.27
C TYR A 231 15.23 -8.40 12.06
N ASP A 232 14.45 -8.57 13.12
CA ASP A 232 12.98 -8.55 13.07
C ASP A 232 12.33 -7.21 13.48
N LYS A 233 13.10 -6.31 14.12
CA LYS A 233 12.55 -5.04 14.60
C LYS A 233 13.56 -3.91 14.46
N ARG A 234 13.23 -2.94 13.61
CA ARG A 234 14.04 -1.76 13.33
C ARG A 234 13.35 -0.56 13.96
N THR A 235 13.90 -0.02 15.04
CA THR A 235 13.33 1.16 15.71
C THR A 235 14.20 2.38 15.46
N LEU A 236 13.57 3.56 15.42
CA LEU A 236 14.28 4.82 15.35
C LEU A 236 15.09 5.03 16.65
N GLU A 237 16.35 5.43 16.51
CA GLU A 237 17.21 5.74 17.66
C GLU A 237 16.60 6.88 18.49
N GLY A 238 16.42 6.61 19.79
CA GLY A 238 15.77 7.55 20.72
C GLY A 238 14.23 7.49 20.73
N ALA A 239 13.59 6.68 19.88
CA ALA A 239 12.12 6.54 19.80
C ALA A 239 11.71 5.07 19.70
N SER A 240 11.64 4.39 20.83
CA SER A 240 11.34 2.95 20.90
C SER A 240 9.93 2.56 20.43
N ASN A 241 9.01 3.54 20.34
CA ASN A 241 7.65 3.34 19.88
C ASN A 241 7.48 3.46 18.36
N VAL A 242 8.55 3.81 17.63
CA VAL A 242 8.53 3.97 16.18
C VAL A 242 9.35 2.88 15.52
N GLU A 243 8.71 2.11 14.68
CA GLU A 243 9.34 1.09 13.84
C GLU A 243 9.62 1.66 12.46
N LEU A 244 10.89 1.58 12.02
CA LEU A 244 11.29 1.93 10.67
C LEU A 244 10.87 0.82 9.71
N VAL A 245 10.11 1.16 8.68
CA VAL A 245 9.61 0.26 7.65
C VAL A 245 10.21 0.68 6.30
N PRO A 246 11.41 0.17 5.95
CA PRO A 246 11.99 0.42 4.64
C PRO A 246 11.22 -0.38 3.59
N LEU A 247 10.73 0.28 2.56
CA LEU A 247 10.02 -0.31 1.43
C LEU A 247 10.54 0.26 0.12
N SER A 248 10.73 -0.59 -0.87
CA SER A 248 11.20 -0.18 -2.19
C SER A 248 10.14 0.60 -3.00
N CYS A 249 8.87 0.49 -2.62
CA CYS A 249 7.78 1.26 -3.24
C CYS A 249 7.64 2.70 -2.71
N VAL A 250 8.34 3.06 -1.64
CA VAL A 250 8.32 4.42 -1.08
C VAL A 250 9.32 5.30 -1.84
N PRO A 251 8.92 6.48 -2.33
CA PRO A 251 9.85 7.43 -2.96
C PRO A 251 10.96 7.88 -1.99
N ALA A 252 12.15 8.13 -2.54
CA ALA A 252 13.33 8.49 -1.74
C ALA A 252 13.22 9.82 -0.98
N ASP A 253 12.37 10.72 -1.48
CA ASP A 253 12.10 12.06 -0.93
C ASP A 253 10.85 12.11 -0.05
N PHE A 254 10.29 10.95 0.31
CA PHE A 254 9.04 10.87 1.04
C PHE A 254 9.17 9.99 2.29
N MET A 255 8.69 10.51 3.40
CA MET A 255 8.56 9.79 4.66
C MET A 255 7.17 10.01 5.24
N VAL A 256 6.62 8.99 5.89
CA VAL A 256 5.33 9.11 6.58
C VAL A 256 5.36 8.34 7.90
N VAL A 257 4.83 8.97 8.95
CA VAL A 257 4.64 8.35 10.28
C VAL A 257 3.15 8.24 10.55
N THR A 258 2.72 7.02 10.81
CA THR A 258 1.31 6.73 11.09
C THR A 258 1.18 5.41 11.85
N PRO A 259 0.12 5.21 12.67
CA PRO A 259 -0.18 3.87 13.18
C PRO A 259 -0.60 2.93 12.05
N LYS A 260 -0.32 1.65 12.22
CA LYS A 260 -0.69 0.62 11.24
C LYS A 260 -2.18 0.62 10.87
N THR A 261 -3.04 0.97 11.81
CA THR A 261 -4.50 0.99 11.63
C THR A 261 -4.95 2.08 10.66
N ASN A 262 -4.19 3.17 10.57
CA ASN A 262 -4.57 4.32 9.75
C ASN A 262 -4.25 4.14 8.26
N ILE A 263 -3.32 3.28 7.90
CA ILE A 263 -2.94 3.02 6.52
C ILE A 263 -3.67 1.80 5.99
N LEU A 264 -4.53 2.00 5.01
CA LEU A 264 -5.47 0.99 4.53
C LEU A 264 -5.16 0.55 3.11
N LEU A 265 -5.10 -0.77 2.93
CA LEU A 265 -5.18 -1.40 1.62
C LEU A 265 -6.59 -1.93 1.42
N LEU A 266 -7.20 -1.48 0.34
CA LEU A 266 -8.59 -1.79 0.00
C LEU A 266 -8.61 -2.78 -1.16
N TYR A 267 -9.15 -3.96 -0.94
CA TYR A 267 -9.35 -4.91 -2.04
C TYR A 267 -10.54 -5.83 -1.77
N ASN A 268 -11.13 -6.32 -2.85
CA ASN A 268 -12.29 -7.19 -2.75
C ASN A 268 -11.90 -8.63 -3.03
N GLN A 269 -11.99 -9.50 -2.00
CA GLN A 269 -11.74 -10.95 -2.11
C GLN A 269 -12.99 -11.81 -2.21
N LYS A 270 -14.19 -11.24 -1.97
CA LYS A 270 -15.40 -12.05 -1.77
C LYS A 270 -15.93 -12.73 -3.02
N THR A 271 -15.53 -12.27 -4.21
CA THR A 271 -16.02 -12.80 -5.50
C THR A 271 -14.88 -13.41 -6.30
N ALA A 272 -14.24 -14.41 -5.72
CA ALA A 272 -13.18 -15.18 -6.39
C ALA A 272 -13.65 -15.76 -7.73
N ASP A 273 -14.94 -16.02 -7.86
CA ASP A 273 -15.53 -16.65 -9.04
C ASP A 273 -15.59 -15.75 -10.25
N GLU A 274 -15.48 -14.44 -10.04
CA GLU A 274 -15.53 -13.43 -11.10
C GLU A 274 -14.15 -12.83 -11.39
N ASN A 275 -13.14 -13.08 -10.53
CA ASN A 275 -11.88 -12.36 -10.59
C ASN A 275 -10.87 -12.92 -11.59
N TYR A 276 -10.87 -14.24 -11.80
CA TYR A 276 -9.90 -14.89 -12.69
C TYR A 276 -10.59 -15.90 -13.59
N ILE A 277 -10.49 -15.68 -14.89
CA ILE A 277 -11.10 -16.52 -15.92
C ILE A 277 -10.00 -16.91 -16.90
N VAL A 278 -9.96 -18.17 -17.28
CA VAL A 278 -9.13 -18.67 -18.39
C VAL A 278 -10.07 -19.31 -19.41
N GLU A 279 -10.13 -18.73 -20.56
CA GLU A 279 -10.98 -19.19 -21.64
C GLU A 279 -10.23 -19.21 -22.97
N LYS A 280 -10.83 -19.82 -23.97
CA LYS A 280 -10.27 -19.86 -25.31
C LYS A 280 -10.42 -18.49 -25.95
N SER A 281 -9.34 -17.98 -26.57
CA SER A 281 -9.39 -16.68 -27.22
C SER A 281 -10.43 -16.66 -28.36
N LEU A 282 -11.19 -15.58 -28.40
CA LEU A 282 -12.18 -15.35 -29.47
C LEU A 282 -11.51 -14.90 -30.77
N SER A 283 -10.32 -14.30 -30.68
CA SER A 283 -9.60 -13.75 -31.80
C SER A 283 -8.66 -14.76 -32.47
N ASN A 284 -8.13 -15.71 -31.69
CA ASN A 284 -7.20 -16.72 -32.18
C ASN A 284 -7.55 -18.10 -31.63
N HIS A 285 -7.79 -19.05 -32.52
CA HIS A 285 -8.23 -20.42 -32.15
C HIS A 285 -7.21 -21.24 -31.36
N TYR A 286 -5.95 -20.85 -31.36
CA TYR A 286 -4.86 -21.55 -30.67
C TYR A 286 -4.46 -20.91 -29.35
N ASP A 287 -4.90 -19.68 -29.09
CA ASP A 287 -4.56 -18.94 -27.90
C ASP A 287 -5.62 -19.10 -26.79
N MET A 288 -5.17 -18.91 -25.57
CA MET A 288 -6.02 -18.84 -24.37
C MET A 288 -5.91 -17.44 -23.79
N ASP A 289 -7.04 -16.84 -23.46
CA ASP A 289 -7.10 -15.55 -22.78
C ASP A 289 -7.18 -15.77 -21.26
N PHE A 290 -6.25 -15.16 -20.55
CA PHE A 290 -6.29 -15.05 -19.10
C PHE A 290 -6.86 -13.68 -18.74
N ILE A 291 -7.99 -13.67 -18.06
CA ILE A 291 -8.69 -12.48 -17.65
C ILE A 291 -8.62 -12.38 -16.12
N ALA A 292 -8.06 -11.30 -15.62
CA ALA A 292 -8.04 -10.98 -14.20
C ALA A 292 -8.78 -9.67 -13.94
N ASN A 293 -9.77 -9.71 -13.06
CA ASN A 293 -10.53 -8.53 -12.63
C ASN A 293 -10.35 -8.33 -11.13
N MET A 294 -10.13 -7.11 -10.69
CA MET A 294 -10.00 -6.81 -9.27
C MET A 294 -10.45 -5.40 -8.91
N PHE A 295 -10.94 -5.24 -7.69
CA PHE A 295 -11.07 -3.94 -7.05
C PHE A 295 -9.85 -3.71 -6.17
N PHE A 296 -9.19 -2.60 -6.35
CA PHE A 296 -8.02 -2.23 -5.56
C PHE A 296 -8.00 -0.73 -5.28
N GLY A 297 -7.48 -0.35 -4.15
CA GLY A 297 -7.28 1.03 -3.76
C GLY A 297 -6.43 1.13 -2.50
N THR A 298 -5.94 2.32 -2.25
CA THR A 298 -5.24 2.67 -1.01
C THR A 298 -5.91 3.87 -0.38
N GLN A 299 -5.90 3.98 0.95
CA GLN A 299 -6.45 5.14 1.64
C GLN A 299 -5.92 5.23 3.08
N PHE A 300 -6.08 6.39 3.68
CA PHE A 300 -5.95 6.59 5.12
C PHE A 300 -7.32 6.62 5.79
N GLU A 301 -7.40 6.14 7.04
CA GLU A 301 -8.66 6.15 7.79
C GLU A 301 -8.97 7.56 8.31
N SER A 302 -7.95 8.29 8.75
CA SER A 302 -8.08 9.67 9.24
C SER A 302 -6.83 10.50 8.93
#